data_313eee2335a73f1f8bf63b3209676f09
#
_entry.id   313eee2335a73f1f8bf63b3209676f09
#
_cell.length_a   1.000
_cell.length_b   1.000
_cell.length_c   1.000
_cell.angle_alpha   90.00
_cell.angle_beta   90.00
_cell.angle_gamma   90.00
#
_symmetry.space_group_name_H-M   'P 1'
#
loop_
_entity.id
_entity.type
_entity.pdbx_description
1 polymer ?
#
loop_
_entity_poly.entity_id
_entity_poly.type
_entity_poly.pdbx_seq_one_letter_code
_entity_poly.pdbx_strand_id
1 'polypeptide(L)'
;MNVKRLITAVSFAVVLAVAGFAMGPGAEAPIVVRIAGVIAPSATPTATNTPTPTNTPTPTSTPTLTPTPTPTLTRSPTPTRVPRAVRVPILMYHYISVPPSDADKYRLDLSVTPAAFEAQMAYLAAQGYHPIRISDLSDYLLDGKPLPPKPIALTFDDGYLDNYQYARPILLKYNFTATFFIITQFVDDKRPGYMNWDQVEQLAIDGMEIGSHTLNHISLRGKSRAVQTTEIVGSKAMIEDRIGTPVKSFCYPSGDYDALTISILRSAGFRAATTEIQGAYQSERSMYELRRIRIRGSYSVTDFAHWIDYFVASGK
;
A
#
# COMPACT_ATOMS: atom_id res chain seq x y z
N MET A 1 53.00 4.17 1.81
CA MET A 1 52.54 5.49 1.33
C MET A 1 51.16 5.70 1.89
N ASN A 2 51.04 6.58 2.90
CA ASN A 2 49.79 6.93 3.59
C ASN A 2 49.03 8.03 2.82
N VAL A 3 47.75 7.84 2.57
CA VAL A 3 46.86 8.96 2.22
C VAL A 3 45.67 8.91 3.18
N LYS A 4 45.74 9.75 4.22
CA LYS A 4 44.62 10.10 5.09
C LYS A 4 43.71 11.05 4.33
N ARG A 5 42.42 10.73 4.17
CA ARG A 5 41.37 11.68 3.76
C ARG A 5 40.65 12.21 4.99
N LEU A 6 40.74 13.51 5.13
CA LEU A 6 40.11 14.37 6.13
C LEU A 6 38.61 14.47 5.84
N ILE A 7 37.79 14.09 6.78
CA ILE A 7 36.32 14.34 6.72
C ILE A 7 36.05 15.53 7.65
N THR A 8 35.62 16.62 7.06
CA THR A 8 35.20 17.85 7.76
C THR A 8 33.74 17.69 8.19
N ALA A 9 33.52 17.61 9.50
CA ALA A 9 32.18 17.65 10.09
C ALA A 9 31.71 19.11 10.18
N VAL A 10 30.56 19.42 9.60
CA VAL A 10 29.87 20.69 9.80
C VAL A 10 28.79 20.48 10.86
N SER A 11 29.04 21.01 12.05
CA SER A 11 28.06 21.05 13.15
C SER A 11 27.15 22.26 12.97
N PHE A 12 25.85 22.01 12.79
CA PHE A 12 24.83 23.05 12.95
C PHE A 12 24.29 22.99 14.38
N ALA A 13 24.60 24.03 15.16
CA ALA A 13 24.01 24.25 16.48
C ALA A 13 22.67 24.97 16.31
N VAL A 14 21.56 24.34 16.68
CA VAL A 14 20.26 24.98 16.83
C VAL A 14 20.10 25.41 18.28
N VAL A 15 20.08 26.71 18.53
CA VAL A 15 19.78 27.30 19.83
C VAL A 15 18.26 27.35 20.00
N LEU A 16 17.72 26.54 20.92
CA LEU A 16 16.33 26.67 21.39
C LEU A 16 16.29 27.68 22.54
N ALA A 17 15.63 28.83 22.30
CA ALA A 17 15.24 29.75 23.37
C ALA A 17 13.91 29.27 23.98
N VAL A 18 13.93 28.81 25.22
CA VAL A 18 12.75 28.51 26.02
C VAL A 18 12.33 29.79 26.74
N ALA A 19 11.22 30.41 26.32
CA ALA A 19 10.55 31.46 27.07
C ALA A 19 9.41 30.81 27.88
N GLY A 20 9.58 30.72 29.20
CA GLY A 20 8.53 30.34 30.11
C GLY A 20 7.49 31.45 30.25
N PHE A 21 6.20 31.09 30.16
CA PHE A 21 5.11 31.99 30.52
C PHE A 21 4.18 31.30 31.51
N ALA A 22 4.00 31.97 32.64
CA ALA A 22 3.17 31.55 33.76
C ALA A 22 1.67 31.66 33.41
N MET A 23 0.87 30.72 33.90
CA MET A 23 -0.57 30.71 33.80
C MET A 23 -1.23 31.77 34.71
N GLY A 24 -2.26 32.49 34.16
CA GLY A 24 -3.32 33.16 34.90
C GLY A 24 -4.60 33.12 34.06
N PRO A 25 -5.80 32.95 34.69
CA PRO A 25 -7.02 32.63 33.96
C PRO A 25 -7.82 33.89 33.56
N GLY A 26 -8.45 33.84 32.37
CA GLY A 26 -9.63 34.65 32.08
C GLY A 26 -9.59 35.49 30.82
N ALA A 27 -10.65 35.33 30.05
CA ALA A 27 -11.25 36.21 29.06
C ALA A 27 -10.90 35.97 27.56
N GLU A 28 -11.90 35.43 26.89
CA GLU A 28 -12.05 35.44 25.44
C GLU A 28 -12.24 36.87 24.91
N ALA A 29 -11.60 37.18 23.80
CA ALA A 29 -11.96 38.33 22.96
C ALA A 29 -11.81 37.98 21.45
N PRO A 30 -12.78 38.32 20.60
CA PRO A 30 -12.75 37.94 19.19
C PRO A 30 -11.81 38.84 18.40
N ILE A 31 -11.03 38.23 17.51
CA ILE A 31 -10.17 38.94 16.56
C ILE A 31 -11.04 39.54 15.44
N VAL A 32 -11.19 40.84 15.41
CA VAL A 32 -11.81 41.59 14.30
C VAL A 32 -10.72 41.93 13.28
N VAL A 33 -10.77 41.31 12.11
CA VAL A 33 -9.94 41.72 10.97
C VAL A 33 -10.60 42.90 10.29
N ARG A 34 -10.03 44.09 10.41
CA ARG A 34 -10.40 45.25 9.63
C ARG A 34 -9.70 45.23 8.26
N ILE A 35 -10.49 45.08 7.19
CA ILE A 35 -10.03 45.34 5.83
C ILE A 35 -10.19 46.84 5.54
N ALA A 36 -9.10 47.53 5.30
CA ALA A 36 -9.12 48.92 4.90
C ALA A 36 -9.54 49.01 3.42
N GLY A 37 -10.72 49.59 3.16
CA GLY A 37 -11.21 49.92 1.83
C GLY A 37 -10.63 51.27 1.37
N VAL A 38 -9.99 51.25 0.22
CA VAL A 38 -9.54 52.50 -0.47
C VAL A 38 -10.75 53.07 -1.23
N ILE A 39 -11.17 54.29 -0.87
CA ILE A 39 -12.23 55.01 -1.56
C ILE A 39 -11.55 55.90 -2.62
N ALA A 40 -11.89 55.68 -3.90
CA ALA A 40 -11.53 56.56 -5.01
C ALA A 40 -12.57 57.70 -5.18
N PRO A 41 -12.18 58.92 -5.55
CA PRO A 41 -13.10 60.05 -5.64
C PRO A 41 -13.98 59.99 -6.90
N SER A 42 -15.24 60.35 -6.69
CA SER A 42 -16.30 60.45 -7.72
C SER A 42 -16.02 61.70 -8.63
N ALA A 43 -16.03 61.46 -9.94
CA ALA A 43 -15.94 62.54 -10.92
C ALA A 43 -17.35 63.05 -11.28
N THR A 44 -17.55 64.38 -11.25
CA THR A 44 -18.76 65.11 -11.63
C THR A 44 -18.97 65.08 -13.16
N PRO A 45 -20.17 64.79 -13.70
CA PRO A 45 -20.39 64.81 -15.15
C PRO A 45 -20.51 66.27 -15.70
N THR A 46 -19.70 66.57 -16.68
CA THR A 46 -19.80 67.77 -17.51
C THR A 46 -20.84 67.57 -18.61
N ALA A 47 -21.78 68.50 -18.76
CA ALA A 47 -22.80 68.50 -19.79
C ALA A 47 -22.17 68.65 -21.18
N THR A 48 -22.48 67.69 -22.10
CA THR A 48 -22.04 67.75 -23.50
C THR A 48 -23.26 68.00 -24.41
N ASN A 49 -23.13 68.95 -25.29
CA ASN A 49 -24.13 69.41 -26.24
C ASN A 49 -24.62 68.28 -27.19
N THR A 50 -25.94 68.25 -27.38
CA THR A 50 -26.67 67.31 -28.30
C THR A 50 -26.42 67.79 -29.76
N PRO A 51 -25.93 66.87 -30.64
CA PRO A 51 -25.87 67.20 -32.06
C PRO A 51 -27.20 66.92 -32.74
N THR A 52 -27.54 67.81 -33.74
CA THR A 52 -28.70 67.74 -34.61
C THR A 52 -28.73 66.42 -35.45
N PRO A 53 -29.88 65.84 -35.66
CA PRO A 53 -29.97 64.57 -36.43
C PRO A 53 -29.69 64.81 -37.93
N THR A 54 -28.66 64.13 -38.45
CA THR A 54 -28.33 64.05 -39.87
C THR A 54 -29.09 62.83 -40.47
N ASN A 55 -29.76 63.04 -41.63
CA ASN A 55 -30.45 61.96 -42.32
C ASN A 55 -29.53 60.80 -42.70
N THR A 56 -29.77 59.65 -42.09
CA THR A 56 -29.04 58.41 -42.38
C THR A 56 -29.65 57.72 -43.64
N PRO A 57 -28.86 57.32 -44.64
CA PRO A 57 -29.34 56.56 -45.77
C PRO A 57 -29.84 55.15 -45.33
N THR A 58 -30.97 54.71 -45.93
CA THR A 58 -31.58 53.41 -45.69
C THR A 58 -30.59 52.29 -46.00
N PRO A 59 -30.38 51.34 -45.10
CA PRO A 59 -29.45 50.22 -45.36
C PRO A 59 -30.01 49.27 -46.41
N THR A 60 -29.27 49.06 -47.49
CA THR A 60 -29.51 48.01 -48.49
C THR A 60 -29.23 46.67 -47.83
N SER A 61 -30.19 45.76 -47.88
CA SER A 61 -30.03 44.38 -47.32
C SER A 61 -28.94 43.60 -48.07
N THR A 62 -27.81 43.40 -47.42
CA THR A 62 -26.77 42.50 -47.87
C THR A 62 -27.17 41.05 -47.52
N PRO A 63 -27.08 40.09 -48.43
CA PRO A 63 -27.42 38.72 -48.10
C PRO A 63 -26.49 38.17 -47.01
N THR A 64 -27.07 37.78 -45.87
CA THR A 64 -26.34 37.11 -44.79
C THR A 64 -25.93 35.72 -45.26
N LEU A 65 -24.60 35.46 -45.32
CA LEU A 65 -24.09 34.15 -45.59
C LEU A 65 -24.48 33.21 -44.41
N THR A 66 -25.31 32.21 -44.69
CA THR A 66 -25.66 31.18 -43.74
C THR A 66 -24.37 30.41 -43.36
N PRO A 67 -24.00 30.31 -42.08
CA PRO A 67 -22.79 29.55 -41.69
C PRO A 67 -22.99 28.09 -42.04
N THR A 68 -22.12 27.56 -42.89
CA THR A 68 -22.01 26.11 -43.16
C THR A 68 -21.67 25.39 -41.84
N PRO A 69 -22.42 24.35 -41.44
CA PRO A 69 -22.12 23.65 -40.21
C PRO A 69 -20.71 23.02 -40.27
N THR A 70 -19.83 23.49 -39.43
CA THR A 70 -18.50 22.89 -39.27
C THR A 70 -18.69 21.45 -38.75
N PRO A 71 -18.07 20.42 -39.37
CA PRO A 71 -18.21 19.06 -38.89
C PRO A 71 -17.64 18.96 -37.46
N THR A 72 -18.52 18.66 -36.50
CA THR A 72 -18.12 18.36 -35.13
C THR A 72 -17.30 17.07 -35.14
N LEU A 73 -16.01 17.18 -34.76
CA LEU A 73 -15.15 16.01 -34.59
C LEU A 73 -15.76 15.11 -33.52
N THR A 74 -16.45 14.03 -33.94
CA THR A 74 -16.91 12.98 -33.05
C THR A 74 -15.67 12.33 -32.44
N ARG A 75 -15.47 12.47 -31.11
CA ARG A 75 -14.40 11.77 -30.42
C ARG A 75 -14.57 10.28 -30.66
N SER A 76 -13.58 9.67 -31.32
CA SER A 76 -13.51 8.20 -31.41
C SER A 76 -13.52 7.63 -30.00
N PRO A 77 -14.33 6.60 -29.70
CA PRO A 77 -14.34 6.00 -28.36
C PRO A 77 -12.94 5.49 -28.07
N THR A 78 -12.35 5.97 -26.96
CA THR A 78 -11.09 5.44 -26.45
C THR A 78 -11.28 3.95 -26.20
N PRO A 79 -10.42 3.05 -26.73
CA PRO A 79 -10.59 1.62 -26.53
C PRO A 79 -10.58 1.33 -25.02
N THR A 80 -11.65 0.73 -24.51
CA THR A 80 -11.76 0.34 -23.10
C THR A 80 -10.73 -0.77 -22.85
N ARG A 81 -9.69 -0.47 -22.06
CA ARG A 81 -8.66 -1.45 -21.67
C ARG A 81 -9.33 -2.58 -20.86
N VAL A 82 -9.14 -3.82 -21.28
CA VAL A 82 -9.58 -4.99 -20.51
C VAL A 82 -8.70 -5.09 -19.25
N PRO A 83 -9.28 -5.17 -18.03
CA PRO A 83 -8.52 -5.36 -16.81
C PRO A 83 -7.69 -6.64 -16.85
N ARG A 84 -6.44 -6.56 -16.38
CA ARG A 84 -5.56 -7.74 -16.32
C ARG A 84 -6.02 -8.70 -15.25
N ALA A 85 -5.83 -9.98 -15.52
CA ALA A 85 -6.03 -11.05 -14.55
C ALA A 85 -5.00 -12.15 -14.80
N VAL A 86 -4.66 -12.89 -13.74
CA VAL A 86 -3.67 -13.96 -13.78
C VAL A 86 -3.94 -14.99 -12.68
N ARG A 87 -3.51 -16.24 -12.91
CA ARG A 87 -3.50 -17.27 -11.87
C ARG A 87 -2.11 -17.33 -11.26
N VAL A 88 -2.00 -16.77 -10.06
CA VAL A 88 -0.80 -16.78 -9.23
C VAL A 88 -1.18 -17.26 -7.84
N PRO A 89 -0.70 -18.43 -7.42
CA PRO A 89 -0.86 -18.87 -6.03
C PRO A 89 -0.14 -17.91 -5.10
N ILE A 90 -0.82 -17.44 -4.06
CA ILE A 90 -0.24 -16.67 -2.96
C ILE A 90 -0.33 -17.57 -1.73
N LEU A 91 0.79 -18.09 -1.26
CA LEU A 91 0.85 -18.99 -0.12
C LEU A 91 0.86 -18.20 1.18
N MET A 92 0.01 -18.58 2.14
CA MET A 92 -0.15 -17.92 3.43
C MET A 92 0.45 -18.79 4.53
N TYR A 93 1.58 -18.35 5.09
CA TYR A 93 2.26 -18.91 6.24
C TYR A 93 2.11 -17.99 7.46
N HIS A 94 2.29 -18.58 8.66
CA HIS A 94 2.39 -17.85 9.92
C HIS A 94 3.65 -18.29 10.66
N TYR A 95 3.60 -19.36 11.45
CA TYR A 95 4.76 -19.85 12.19
C TYR A 95 5.60 -20.84 11.37
N ILE A 96 6.91 -20.65 11.39
CA ILE A 96 7.88 -21.63 10.85
C ILE A 96 8.67 -22.22 12.02
N SER A 97 7.98 -23.01 12.83
CA SER A 97 8.55 -23.62 14.03
C SER A 97 7.84 -24.94 14.39
N VAL A 98 8.50 -25.74 15.21
CA VAL A 98 7.83 -26.86 15.88
C VAL A 98 6.88 -26.26 16.93
N PRO A 99 5.58 -26.55 16.87
CA PRO A 99 4.65 -26.03 17.85
C PRO A 99 4.98 -26.58 19.26
N PRO A 100 4.74 -25.80 20.34
CA PRO A 100 4.91 -26.31 21.70
C PRO A 100 3.95 -27.45 22.00
N SER A 101 4.27 -28.30 23.00
CA SER A 101 3.48 -29.48 23.31
C SER A 101 2.07 -29.20 23.82
N ASP A 102 1.85 -28.00 24.35
CA ASP A 102 0.56 -27.48 24.83
C ASP A 102 -0.16 -26.59 23.80
N ALA A 103 0.29 -26.58 22.54
CA ALA A 103 -0.28 -25.78 21.47
C ALA A 103 -1.75 -26.15 21.24
N ASP A 104 -2.59 -25.13 21.13
CA ASP A 104 -3.99 -25.30 20.73
C ASP A 104 -4.11 -25.67 19.22
N LYS A 105 -5.32 -26.01 18.82
CA LYS A 105 -5.61 -26.42 17.43
C LYS A 105 -5.24 -25.34 16.38
N TYR A 106 -5.32 -24.06 16.73
CA TYR A 106 -5.00 -22.97 15.82
C TYR A 106 -3.49 -22.86 15.66
N ARG A 107 -2.75 -22.89 16.79
CA ARG A 107 -1.29 -22.90 16.77
C ARG A 107 -0.74 -24.10 15.99
N LEU A 108 -1.33 -25.31 16.16
CA LEU A 108 -0.97 -26.50 15.40
C LEU A 108 -1.21 -26.31 13.88
N ASP A 109 -2.38 -25.80 13.50
CA ASP A 109 -2.76 -25.59 12.09
C ASP A 109 -1.86 -24.56 11.40
N LEU A 110 -1.44 -23.51 12.11
CA LEU A 110 -0.64 -22.40 11.59
C LEU A 110 0.87 -22.66 11.64
N SER A 111 1.34 -23.76 12.23
CA SER A 111 2.77 -24.06 12.41
C SER A 111 3.28 -25.06 11.39
N VAL A 112 4.06 -24.58 10.43
CA VAL A 112 4.83 -25.42 9.52
C VAL A 112 6.22 -25.61 10.13
N THR A 113 6.68 -26.84 10.32
CA THR A 113 8.02 -27.08 10.87
C THR A 113 9.10 -26.61 9.88
N PRO A 114 10.30 -26.19 10.34
CA PRO A 114 11.38 -25.79 9.44
C PRO A 114 11.74 -26.87 8.41
N ALA A 115 11.73 -28.16 8.80
CA ALA A 115 11.99 -29.27 7.89
C ALA A 115 10.88 -29.40 6.81
N ALA A 116 9.61 -29.25 7.20
CA ALA A 116 8.50 -29.27 6.25
C ALA A 116 8.56 -28.06 5.29
N PHE A 117 8.86 -26.88 5.83
CA PHE A 117 9.02 -25.67 5.03
C PHE A 117 10.17 -25.82 4.02
N GLU A 118 11.32 -26.34 4.43
CA GLU A 118 12.45 -26.57 3.52
C GLU A 118 12.07 -27.59 2.41
N ALA A 119 11.36 -28.67 2.75
CA ALA A 119 10.89 -29.62 1.76
C ALA A 119 9.89 -29.00 0.77
N GLN A 120 9.03 -28.07 1.21
CA GLN A 120 8.14 -27.31 0.34
C GLN A 120 8.93 -26.37 -0.58
N MET A 121 9.95 -25.68 -0.10
CA MET A 121 10.81 -24.81 -0.93
C MET A 121 11.61 -25.63 -1.95
N ALA A 122 12.15 -26.79 -1.54
CA ALA A 122 12.81 -27.72 -2.45
C ALA A 122 11.87 -28.20 -3.57
N TYR A 123 10.62 -28.51 -3.23
CA TYR A 123 9.60 -28.86 -4.23
C TYR A 123 9.36 -27.72 -5.22
N LEU A 124 9.16 -26.48 -4.73
CA LEU A 124 8.93 -25.33 -5.60
C LEU A 124 10.10 -25.10 -6.56
N ALA A 125 11.34 -25.21 -6.06
CA ALA A 125 12.54 -25.07 -6.88
C ALA A 125 12.61 -26.16 -7.94
N ALA A 126 12.39 -27.44 -7.57
CA ALA A 126 12.40 -28.57 -8.48
C ALA A 126 11.32 -28.48 -9.56
N GLN A 127 10.18 -27.91 -9.24
CA GLN A 127 9.07 -27.68 -10.18
C GLN A 127 9.23 -26.42 -11.03
N GLY A 128 10.30 -25.63 -10.85
CA GLY A 128 10.56 -24.41 -11.61
C GLY A 128 9.61 -23.27 -11.28
N TYR A 129 9.12 -23.17 -10.06
CA TYR A 129 8.39 -22.00 -9.58
C TYR A 129 9.36 -20.85 -9.32
N HIS A 130 8.91 -19.63 -9.63
CA HIS A 130 9.65 -18.41 -9.39
C HIS A 130 8.90 -17.57 -8.36
N PRO A 131 9.35 -17.54 -7.11
CA PRO A 131 8.74 -16.70 -6.09
C PRO A 131 8.83 -15.21 -6.45
N ILE A 132 7.71 -14.51 -6.26
CA ILE A 132 7.54 -13.08 -6.47
C ILE A 132 6.99 -12.41 -5.20
N ARG A 133 7.19 -11.12 -5.08
CA ARG A 133 6.59 -10.29 -4.03
C ARG A 133 5.16 -9.90 -4.40
N ILE A 134 4.35 -9.51 -3.43
CA ILE A 134 3.01 -8.95 -3.68
C ILE A 134 3.10 -7.66 -4.49
N SER A 135 4.17 -6.86 -4.28
CA SER A 135 4.43 -5.67 -5.10
C SER A 135 4.68 -6.01 -6.58
N ASP A 136 5.38 -7.09 -6.89
CA ASP A 136 5.62 -7.52 -8.27
C ASP A 136 4.31 -7.94 -8.97
N LEU A 137 3.44 -8.66 -8.24
CA LEU A 137 2.10 -9.00 -8.72
C LEU A 137 1.25 -7.74 -8.96
N SER A 138 1.31 -6.75 -8.06
CA SER A 138 0.60 -5.49 -8.22
C SER A 138 1.11 -4.69 -9.42
N ASP A 139 2.41 -4.68 -9.65
CA ASP A 139 3.06 -4.03 -10.80
C ASP A 139 2.64 -4.70 -12.12
N TYR A 140 2.48 -6.04 -12.14
CA TYR A 140 1.93 -6.73 -13.30
C TYR A 140 0.47 -6.35 -13.56
N LEU A 141 -0.39 -6.46 -12.55
CA LEU A 141 -1.82 -6.24 -12.71
C LEU A 141 -2.16 -4.79 -13.05
N LEU A 142 -1.52 -3.82 -12.42
CA LEU A 142 -1.80 -2.40 -12.60
C LEU A 142 -1.02 -1.78 -13.77
N ASP A 143 0.28 -2.07 -13.88
CA ASP A 143 1.19 -1.40 -14.80
C ASP A 143 1.59 -2.27 -16.01
N GLY A 144 1.35 -3.59 -15.96
CA GLY A 144 1.69 -4.54 -17.01
C GLY A 144 3.16 -4.93 -17.06
N LYS A 145 3.89 -4.76 -15.96
CA LYS A 145 5.26 -5.28 -15.87
C LYS A 145 5.23 -6.82 -15.92
N PRO A 146 6.09 -7.46 -16.72
CA PRO A 146 6.04 -8.90 -16.89
C PRO A 146 6.36 -9.65 -15.59
N LEU A 147 5.70 -10.77 -15.36
CA LEU A 147 6.06 -11.74 -14.33
C LEU A 147 7.01 -12.80 -14.89
N PRO A 148 7.85 -13.44 -14.05
CA PRO A 148 8.63 -14.59 -14.46
C PRO A 148 7.73 -15.77 -14.85
N PRO A 149 8.24 -16.80 -15.52
CA PRO A 149 7.51 -18.03 -15.75
C PRO A 149 7.10 -18.69 -14.43
N LYS A 150 5.92 -19.34 -14.38
CA LYS A 150 5.41 -20.08 -13.23
C LYS A 150 5.52 -19.31 -11.90
N PRO A 151 4.96 -18.07 -11.82
CA PRO A 151 5.11 -17.21 -10.65
C PRO A 151 4.30 -17.76 -9.47
N ILE A 152 4.83 -17.58 -8.27
CA ILE A 152 4.19 -17.90 -6.99
C ILE A 152 4.57 -16.84 -5.95
N ALA A 153 3.67 -16.42 -5.07
CA ALA A 153 4.01 -15.53 -3.98
C ALA A 153 4.04 -16.29 -2.65
N LEU A 154 5.06 -16.04 -1.84
CA LEU A 154 5.19 -16.56 -0.50
C LEU A 154 4.90 -15.42 0.48
N THR A 155 3.91 -15.58 1.36
CA THR A 155 3.55 -14.56 2.34
C THR A 155 3.62 -15.11 3.75
N PHE A 156 4.15 -14.30 4.68
CA PHE A 156 4.27 -14.62 6.10
C PHE A 156 3.55 -13.55 6.90
N ASP A 157 2.58 -13.94 7.70
CA ASP A 157 1.78 -13.02 8.49
C ASP A 157 2.37 -12.85 9.90
N ASP A 158 1.97 -11.78 10.58
CA ASP A 158 2.22 -11.44 11.98
C ASP A 158 3.63 -10.94 12.33
N GLY A 159 4.67 -11.31 11.60
CA GLY A 159 6.04 -10.89 11.91
C GLY A 159 6.69 -11.69 13.04
N TYR A 160 6.38 -12.99 13.16
CA TYR A 160 6.97 -13.87 14.16
C TYR A 160 8.49 -14.00 14.03
N LEU A 161 9.17 -14.12 15.15
CA LEU A 161 10.63 -14.29 15.22
C LEU A 161 11.13 -15.53 14.49
N ASP A 162 10.36 -16.62 14.51
CA ASP A 162 10.71 -17.88 13.83
C ASP A 162 10.77 -17.72 12.30
N ASN A 163 10.06 -16.76 11.72
CA ASN A 163 10.18 -16.44 10.30
C ASN A 163 11.59 -15.92 9.96
N TYR A 164 12.17 -15.06 10.80
CA TYR A 164 13.54 -14.62 10.63
C TYR A 164 14.55 -15.74 10.90
N GLN A 165 14.32 -16.53 11.95
CA GLN A 165 15.28 -17.55 12.39
C GLN A 165 15.33 -18.76 11.45
N TYR A 166 14.18 -19.17 10.89
CA TYR A 166 14.07 -20.40 10.11
C TYR A 166 13.63 -20.19 8.66
N ALA A 167 12.61 -19.36 8.39
CA ALA A 167 12.17 -19.17 7.01
C ALA A 167 13.19 -18.40 6.18
N ARG A 168 13.74 -17.31 6.71
CA ARG A 168 14.74 -16.48 6.03
C ARG A 168 15.93 -17.27 5.48
N PRO A 169 16.70 -18.06 6.28
CA PRO A 169 17.86 -18.79 5.76
C PRO A 169 17.47 -19.84 4.71
N ILE A 170 16.28 -20.45 4.83
CA ILE A 170 15.79 -21.40 3.83
C ILE A 170 15.45 -20.67 2.53
N LEU A 171 14.76 -19.52 2.58
CA LEU A 171 14.47 -18.70 1.39
C LEU A 171 15.76 -18.27 0.67
N LEU A 172 16.74 -17.78 1.41
CA LEU A 172 18.03 -17.39 0.86
C LEU A 172 18.79 -18.56 0.22
N LYS A 173 18.73 -19.75 0.81
CA LYS A 173 19.33 -20.99 0.26
C LYS A 173 18.81 -21.29 -1.16
N TYR A 174 17.52 -21.06 -1.41
CA TYR A 174 16.89 -21.30 -2.71
C TYR A 174 16.87 -20.05 -3.61
N ASN A 175 17.47 -18.93 -3.18
CA ASN A 175 17.38 -17.63 -3.85
C ASN A 175 15.93 -17.20 -4.10
N PHE A 176 15.07 -17.41 -3.12
CA PHE A 176 13.65 -17.08 -3.14
C PHE A 176 13.38 -15.77 -2.42
N THR A 177 12.48 -14.95 -2.98
CA THR A 177 11.92 -13.77 -2.29
C THR A 177 10.56 -14.10 -1.68
N ALA A 178 10.12 -13.25 -0.75
CA ALA A 178 8.83 -13.38 -0.07
C ALA A 178 8.31 -12.01 0.37
N THR A 179 7.06 -11.96 0.85
CA THR A 179 6.47 -10.79 1.50
C THR A 179 6.17 -11.10 2.97
N PHE A 180 6.65 -10.27 3.88
CA PHE A 180 6.42 -10.39 5.33
C PHE A 180 5.48 -9.28 5.78
N PHE A 181 4.32 -9.62 6.32
CA PHE A 181 3.35 -8.68 6.85
C PHE A 181 3.55 -8.49 8.35
N ILE A 182 3.90 -7.27 8.76
CA ILE A 182 4.39 -6.96 10.10
C ILE A 182 3.31 -6.26 10.93
N ILE A 183 3.06 -6.77 12.15
CA ILE A 183 2.32 -6.08 13.20
C ILE A 183 3.30 -5.12 13.89
N THR A 184 3.23 -3.84 13.54
CA THR A 184 4.33 -2.91 13.85
C THR A 184 4.46 -2.59 15.33
N GLN A 185 3.35 -2.51 16.07
CA GLN A 185 3.42 -2.24 17.52
C GLN A 185 4.06 -3.41 18.28
N PHE A 186 3.88 -4.65 17.81
CA PHE A 186 4.50 -5.81 18.48
C PHE A 186 6.02 -5.84 18.31
N VAL A 187 6.51 -5.36 17.17
CA VAL A 187 7.95 -5.18 16.91
C VAL A 187 8.51 -4.03 17.73
N ASP A 188 7.80 -2.90 17.77
CA ASP A 188 8.22 -1.71 18.51
C ASP A 188 8.29 -1.94 20.03
N ASP A 189 7.28 -2.64 20.57
CA ASP A 189 7.23 -3.07 21.97
C ASP A 189 8.23 -4.18 22.32
N LYS A 190 9.01 -4.68 21.34
CA LYS A 190 9.92 -5.82 21.49
C LYS A 190 9.25 -7.04 22.11
N ARG A 191 8.03 -7.32 21.62
CA ARG A 191 7.20 -8.38 22.16
C ARG A 191 7.88 -9.74 21.99
N PRO A 192 7.96 -10.58 23.05
CA PRO A 192 8.55 -11.92 22.94
C PRO A 192 7.90 -12.76 21.85
N GLY A 193 8.70 -13.44 21.03
CA GLY A 193 8.23 -14.27 19.92
C GLY A 193 8.00 -13.52 18.61
N TYR A 194 8.19 -12.21 18.56
CA TYR A 194 8.15 -11.38 17.36
C TYR A 194 9.55 -10.87 16.98
N MET A 195 9.73 -10.53 15.72
CA MET A 195 10.96 -9.89 15.24
C MET A 195 11.15 -8.52 15.91
N ASN A 196 12.39 -8.06 15.99
CA ASN A 196 12.73 -6.67 16.27
C ASN A 196 12.95 -5.89 14.95
N TRP A 197 13.12 -4.56 15.03
CA TRP A 197 13.29 -3.73 13.83
C TRP A 197 14.56 -4.07 13.05
N ASP A 198 15.68 -4.39 13.69
CA ASP A 198 16.92 -4.76 12.99
C ASP A 198 16.71 -6.00 12.11
N GLN A 199 15.88 -6.95 12.57
CA GLN A 199 15.55 -8.16 11.82
C GLN A 199 14.60 -7.87 10.66
N VAL A 200 13.63 -6.95 10.84
CA VAL A 200 12.74 -6.50 9.76
C VAL A 200 13.53 -5.74 8.68
N GLU A 201 14.43 -4.83 9.10
CA GLU A 201 15.33 -4.12 8.19
C GLU A 201 16.24 -5.08 7.42
N GLN A 202 16.78 -6.12 8.10
CA GLN A 202 17.59 -7.13 7.44
C GLN A 202 16.81 -7.93 6.39
N LEU A 203 15.54 -8.27 6.63
CA LEU A 203 14.69 -8.89 5.61
C LEU A 203 14.55 -8.00 4.37
N ALA A 204 14.37 -6.68 4.56
CA ALA A 204 14.30 -5.73 3.44
C ALA A 204 15.63 -5.65 2.67
N ILE A 205 16.78 -5.65 3.37
CA ILE A 205 18.14 -5.69 2.77
C ILE A 205 18.33 -6.97 1.95
N ASP A 206 17.81 -8.09 2.42
CA ASP A 206 17.87 -9.38 1.71
C ASP A 206 16.95 -9.44 0.46
N GLY A 207 16.21 -8.36 0.16
CA GLY A 207 15.32 -8.28 -1.01
C GLY A 207 13.90 -8.81 -0.76
N MET A 208 13.54 -9.10 0.48
CA MET A 208 12.17 -9.44 0.86
C MET A 208 11.29 -8.18 0.85
N GLU A 209 10.01 -8.33 0.56
CA GLU A 209 9.05 -7.23 0.72
C GLU A 209 8.54 -7.18 2.16
N ILE A 210 8.52 -5.98 2.74
CA ILE A 210 7.88 -5.74 4.01
C ILE A 210 6.52 -5.08 3.75
N GLY A 211 5.45 -5.77 4.14
CA GLY A 211 4.08 -5.30 4.07
C GLY A 211 3.53 -4.97 5.47
N SER A 212 2.40 -4.28 5.52
CA SER A 212 1.75 -3.91 6.78
C SER A 212 0.68 -4.93 7.19
N HIS A 213 0.62 -5.24 8.49
CA HIS A 213 -0.44 -6.03 9.13
C HIS A 213 -1.10 -5.26 10.29
N THR A 214 -1.32 -3.95 10.11
CA THR A 214 -1.80 -2.99 11.11
C THR A 214 -0.79 -2.69 12.23
N LEU A 215 -1.14 -1.75 13.11
CA LEU A 215 -0.36 -1.49 14.32
C LEU A 215 -0.51 -2.63 15.34
N ASN A 216 -1.75 -3.01 15.66
CA ASN A 216 -2.09 -3.83 16.82
C ASN A 216 -2.80 -5.15 16.50
N HIS A 217 -2.88 -5.55 15.22
CA HIS A 217 -3.58 -6.76 14.78
C HIS A 217 -5.06 -6.79 15.18
N ILE A 218 -5.76 -5.66 15.12
CA ILE A 218 -7.19 -5.62 15.39
C ILE A 218 -8.01 -5.91 14.12
N SER A 219 -9.18 -6.54 14.27
CA SER A 219 -10.17 -6.59 13.20
C SER A 219 -10.59 -5.17 12.82
N LEU A 220 -10.52 -4.84 11.52
CA LEU A 220 -10.84 -3.50 11.01
C LEU A 220 -12.32 -3.33 10.68
N ARG A 221 -13.02 -4.42 10.37
CA ARG A 221 -14.44 -4.41 10.01
C ARG A 221 -15.28 -3.73 11.09
N GLY A 222 -16.07 -2.73 10.68
CA GLY A 222 -16.98 -2.01 11.56
C GLY A 222 -16.32 -1.04 12.56
N LYS A 223 -14.99 -0.87 12.51
CA LYS A 223 -14.32 0.16 13.31
C LYS A 223 -14.55 1.54 12.71
N SER A 224 -14.49 2.57 13.55
CA SER A 224 -14.60 3.96 13.08
C SER A 224 -13.46 4.31 12.10
N ARG A 225 -13.68 5.30 11.23
CA ARG A 225 -12.66 5.81 10.31
C ARG A 225 -11.37 6.21 11.05
N ALA A 226 -11.49 6.86 12.19
CA ALA A 226 -10.32 7.28 12.98
C ALA A 226 -9.47 6.07 13.39
N VAL A 227 -10.10 5.02 13.94
CA VAL A 227 -9.41 3.79 14.36
C VAL A 227 -8.75 3.10 13.16
N GLN A 228 -9.51 2.86 12.07
CA GLN A 228 -8.96 2.22 10.89
C GLN A 228 -7.80 3.03 10.27
N THR A 229 -7.92 4.36 10.21
CA THR A 229 -6.84 5.22 9.71
C THR A 229 -5.60 5.13 10.58
N THR A 230 -5.73 5.17 11.91
CA THR A 230 -4.60 5.01 12.83
C THR A 230 -3.90 3.68 12.61
N GLU A 231 -4.62 2.57 12.55
CA GLU A 231 -4.07 1.23 12.36
C GLU A 231 -3.36 1.06 11.01
N ILE A 232 -3.94 1.56 9.93
CA ILE A 232 -3.44 1.39 8.58
C ILE A 232 -2.31 2.37 8.27
N VAL A 233 -2.54 3.67 8.49
CA VAL A 233 -1.56 4.72 8.14
C VAL A 233 -0.40 4.73 9.13
N GLY A 234 -0.69 4.51 10.42
CA GLY A 234 0.33 4.43 11.46
C GLY A 234 1.32 3.30 11.21
N SER A 235 0.82 2.08 10.93
CA SER A 235 1.70 0.94 10.62
C SER A 235 2.54 1.16 9.37
N LYS A 236 1.94 1.73 8.30
CA LYS A 236 2.66 2.09 7.08
C LYS A 236 3.82 3.03 7.38
N ALA A 237 3.55 4.12 8.10
CA ALA A 237 4.54 5.13 8.43
C ALA A 237 5.70 4.55 9.26
N MET A 238 5.40 3.70 10.26
CA MET A 238 6.43 3.06 11.08
C MET A 238 7.35 2.16 10.25
N ILE A 239 6.81 1.37 9.32
CA ILE A 239 7.65 0.52 8.46
C ILE A 239 8.49 1.40 7.52
N GLU A 240 7.88 2.37 6.84
CA GLU A 240 8.57 3.25 5.88
C GLU A 240 9.72 4.06 6.53
N ASP A 241 9.53 4.51 7.78
CA ASP A 241 10.58 5.19 8.56
C ASP A 241 11.79 4.28 8.80
N ARG A 242 11.56 2.98 8.99
CA ARG A 242 12.61 2.00 9.26
C ARG A 242 13.33 1.50 8.02
N ILE A 243 12.58 1.12 6.98
CA ILE A 243 13.17 0.49 5.79
C ILE A 243 13.52 1.49 4.66
N GLY A 244 13.09 2.75 4.77
CA GLY A 244 13.39 3.82 3.82
C GLY A 244 12.74 3.65 2.43
N THR A 245 11.78 2.73 2.28
CA THR A 245 11.10 2.46 1.00
C THR A 245 9.59 2.40 1.16
N PRO A 246 8.80 2.78 0.13
CA PRO A 246 7.34 2.77 0.21
C PRO A 246 6.76 1.38 0.46
N VAL A 247 5.88 1.25 1.46
CA VAL A 247 5.10 0.04 1.73
C VAL A 247 3.89 -0.01 0.80
N LYS A 248 3.83 -1.04 -0.05
CA LYS A 248 2.83 -1.17 -1.12
C LYS A 248 1.75 -2.20 -0.83
N SER A 249 2.00 -3.17 0.05
CA SER A 249 1.13 -4.30 0.33
C SER A 249 0.64 -4.30 1.77
N PHE A 250 -0.58 -4.79 1.94
CA PHE A 250 -1.28 -4.89 3.21
C PHE A 250 -1.87 -6.28 3.39
N CYS A 251 -1.98 -6.76 4.62
CA CYS A 251 -2.73 -7.97 4.97
C CYS A 251 -3.78 -7.62 6.03
N TYR A 252 -5.01 -8.05 5.82
CA TYR A 252 -6.10 -7.84 6.78
C TYR A 252 -5.96 -8.79 7.97
N PRO A 253 -5.87 -8.31 9.23
CA PRO A 253 -5.94 -9.17 10.40
C PRO A 253 -7.19 -10.04 10.37
N SER A 254 -7.02 -11.36 10.52
CA SER A 254 -8.11 -12.36 10.45
C SER A 254 -8.96 -12.30 9.17
N GLY A 255 -8.47 -11.69 8.11
CA GLY A 255 -9.22 -11.48 6.88
C GLY A 255 -10.39 -10.49 7.02
N ASP A 256 -10.49 -9.71 8.11
CA ASP A 256 -11.62 -8.85 8.40
C ASP A 256 -11.43 -7.41 7.89
N TYR A 257 -12.27 -7.01 6.95
CA TYR A 257 -12.29 -5.67 6.35
C TYR A 257 -13.70 -5.28 5.89
N ASP A 258 -13.89 -4.02 5.55
CA ASP A 258 -15.10 -3.49 4.92
C ASP A 258 -14.74 -2.46 3.81
N ALA A 259 -15.76 -1.87 3.19
CA ALA A 259 -15.57 -0.89 2.12
C ALA A 259 -14.79 0.37 2.60
N LEU A 260 -14.93 0.74 3.87
CA LEU A 260 -14.20 1.84 4.48
C LEU A 260 -12.71 1.50 4.58
N THR A 261 -12.38 0.28 4.99
CA THR A 261 -11.01 -0.22 5.05
C THR A 261 -10.32 -0.11 3.69
N ILE A 262 -10.98 -0.60 2.62
CA ILE A 262 -10.45 -0.51 1.25
C ILE A 262 -10.25 0.95 0.81
N SER A 263 -11.20 1.84 1.15
CA SER A 263 -11.09 3.27 0.85
C SER A 263 -9.88 3.92 1.51
N ILE A 264 -9.60 3.58 2.78
CA ILE A 264 -8.43 4.09 3.52
C ILE A 264 -7.14 3.55 2.91
N LEU A 265 -7.04 2.27 2.60
CA LEU A 265 -5.87 1.66 1.96
C LEU A 265 -5.52 2.35 0.64
N ARG A 266 -6.51 2.60 -0.22
CA ARG A 266 -6.33 3.35 -1.47
C ARG A 266 -5.80 4.76 -1.22
N SER A 267 -6.41 5.47 -0.29
CA SER A 267 -6.02 6.85 0.06
C SER A 267 -4.62 6.91 0.68
N ALA A 268 -4.21 5.87 1.40
CA ALA A 268 -2.88 5.75 1.99
C ALA A 268 -1.80 5.30 0.98
N GLY A 269 -2.18 5.01 -0.27
CA GLY A 269 -1.25 4.63 -1.33
C GLY A 269 -0.80 3.16 -1.33
N PHE A 270 -1.50 2.28 -0.61
CA PHE A 270 -1.30 0.84 -0.80
C PHE A 270 -1.75 0.43 -2.20
N ARG A 271 -1.06 -0.50 -2.80
CA ARG A 271 -1.37 -1.01 -4.15
C ARG A 271 -2.13 -2.31 -4.14
N ALA A 272 -1.97 -3.11 -3.10
CA ALA A 272 -2.61 -4.41 -2.95
C ALA A 272 -2.91 -4.74 -1.48
N ALA A 273 -3.94 -5.56 -1.26
CA ALA A 273 -4.19 -6.18 0.04
C ALA A 273 -4.59 -7.65 -0.12
N THR A 274 -4.08 -8.49 0.80
CA THR A 274 -4.32 -9.91 0.84
C THR A 274 -5.39 -10.28 1.88
N THR A 275 -6.20 -11.29 1.55
CA THR A 275 -7.29 -11.80 2.39
C THR A 275 -7.02 -13.25 2.82
N GLU A 276 -7.95 -13.83 3.59
CA GLU A 276 -8.00 -15.28 3.87
C GLU A 276 -8.91 -16.04 2.89
N ILE A 277 -9.47 -15.38 1.88
CA ILE A 277 -10.29 -16.01 0.84
C ILE A 277 -9.40 -16.96 0.03
N GLN A 278 -9.78 -18.24 -0.02
CA GLN A 278 -8.98 -19.25 -0.71
C GLN A 278 -9.07 -19.09 -2.24
N GLY A 279 -7.93 -19.21 -2.92
CA GLY A 279 -7.87 -19.17 -4.37
C GLY A 279 -6.52 -18.73 -4.93
N ALA A 280 -6.40 -18.82 -6.28
CA ALA A 280 -5.20 -18.40 -7.01
C ALA A 280 -5.53 -17.41 -8.15
N TYR A 281 -6.80 -17.08 -8.38
CA TYR A 281 -7.18 -16.11 -9.40
C TYR A 281 -7.08 -14.69 -8.86
N GLN A 282 -6.20 -13.91 -9.45
CA GLN A 282 -5.91 -12.52 -9.09
C GLN A 282 -6.29 -11.60 -10.24
N SER A 283 -6.87 -10.44 -9.94
CA SER A 283 -7.26 -9.50 -10.99
C SER A 283 -7.08 -8.05 -10.56
N GLU A 284 -6.89 -7.17 -11.53
CA GLU A 284 -6.83 -5.73 -11.31
C GLU A 284 -8.06 -5.19 -10.58
N ARG A 285 -9.23 -5.83 -10.74
CA ARG A 285 -10.46 -5.41 -10.08
C ARG A 285 -10.51 -5.74 -8.60
N SER A 286 -9.76 -6.76 -8.17
CA SER A 286 -9.71 -7.26 -6.80
C SER A 286 -8.36 -7.06 -6.12
N MET A 287 -7.65 -5.96 -6.46
CA MET A 287 -6.33 -5.67 -5.90
C MET A 287 -6.29 -5.56 -4.37
N TYR A 288 -7.40 -5.19 -3.76
CA TYR A 288 -7.54 -5.12 -2.31
C TYR A 288 -8.24 -6.34 -1.71
N GLU A 289 -8.35 -7.42 -2.48
CA GLU A 289 -9.01 -8.67 -2.10
C GLU A 289 -8.27 -9.87 -2.71
N LEU A 290 -6.92 -9.81 -2.72
CA LEU A 290 -6.10 -10.90 -3.27
C LEU A 290 -6.33 -12.18 -2.47
N ARG A 291 -6.59 -13.26 -3.20
CA ARG A 291 -6.86 -14.57 -2.64
C ARG A 291 -5.57 -15.29 -2.29
N ARG A 292 -5.58 -16.08 -1.23
CA ARG A 292 -4.41 -16.84 -0.79
C ARG A 292 -4.74 -18.33 -0.60
N ILE A 293 -3.71 -19.12 -0.52
CA ILE A 293 -3.79 -20.56 -0.19
C ILE A 293 -3.17 -20.71 1.20
N ARG A 294 -4.00 -21.05 2.21
CA ARG A 294 -3.49 -21.32 3.56
C ARG A 294 -2.68 -22.60 3.56
N ILE A 295 -1.44 -22.53 4.05
CA ILE A 295 -0.58 -23.68 4.25
C ILE A 295 -0.69 -24.14 5.70
N ARG A 296 -1.08 -25.39 5.89
CA ARG A 296 -1.33 -25.97 7.20
C ARG A 296 -0.12 -26.74 7.72
N GLY A 297 0.06 -26.77 9.03
CA GLY A 297 1.11 -27.54 9.68
C GLY A 297 1.03 -29.05 9.43
N SER A 298 -0.16 -29.55 9.15
CA SER A 298 -0.41 -30.98 8.85
C SER A 298 -0.10 -31.37 7.39
N TYR A 299 0.20 -30.40 6.49
CA TYR A 299 0.41 -30.73 5.09
C TYR A 299 1.74 -31.46 4.86
N SER A 300 1.66 -32.65 4.24
CA SER A 300 2.79 -33.26 3.56
C SER A 300 3.16 -32.45 2.30
N VAL A 301 4.31 -32.75 1.69
CA VAL A 301 4.68 -32.14 0.39
C VAL A 301 3.67 -32.52 -0.70
N THR A 302 3.07 -33.70 -0.63
CA THR A 302 2.01 -34.13 -1.56
C THR A 302 0.74 -33.29 -1.39
N ASP A 303 0.30 -33.03 -0.16
CA ASP A 303 -0.84 -32.15 0.11
C ASP A 303 -0.54 -30.72 -0.35
N PHE A 304 0.66 -30.23 -0.08
CA PHE A 304 1.13 -28.92 -0.52
C PHE A 304 1.04 -28.76 -2.05
N ALA A 305 1.58 -29.73 -2.79
CA ALA A 305 1.51 -29.76 -4.25
C ALA A 305 0.06 -29.82 -4.74
N HIS A 306 -0.74 -30.72 -4.16
CA HIS A 306 -2.14 -30.91 -4.53
C HIS A 306 -2.95 -29.60 -4.40
N TRP A 307 -2.80 -28.87 -3.29
CA TRP A 307 -3.57 -27.64 -3.09
C TRP A 307 -3.15 -26.50 -4.03
N ILE A 308 -1.85 -26.39 -4.35
CA ILE A 308 -1.39 -25.42 -5.36
C ILE A 308 -2.03 -25.74 -6.71
N ASP A 309 -1.92 -26.99 -7.16
CA ASP A 309 -2.46 -27.42 -8.45
C ASP A 309 -3.98 -27.29 -8.51
N TYR A 310 -4.68 -27.65 -7.45
CA TYR A 310 -6.14 -27.53 -7.35
C TYR A 310 -6.60 -26.07 -7.56
N PHE A 311 -6.01 -25.10 -6.84
CA PHE A 311 -6.42 -23.70 -6.97
C PHE A 311 -5.97 -23.06 -8.29
N VAL A 312 -4.84 -23.46 -8.84
CA VAL A 312 -4.41 -23.00 -10.18
C VAL A 312 -5.35 -23.56 -11.26
N ALA A 313 -5.78 -24.81 -11.17
CA ALA A 313 -6.67 -25.42 -12.15
C ALA A 313 -8.13 -25.00 -12.01
N SER A 314 -8.65 -24.87 -10.77
CA SER A 314 -10.08 -24.62 -10.51
C SER A 314 -10.61 -23.28 -10.95
N GLY A 315 -9.74 -22.31 -11.21
CA GLY A 315 -10.14 -20.94 -11.57
C GLY A 315 -10.71 -20.10 -10.41
N LYS A 316 -10.61 -20.62 -9.17
CA LYS A 316 -11.03 -19.91 -7.94
C LYS A 316 -9.94 -18.96 -7.45
#